data_1707a91b0e350804002063265cc3ccf6
#
_entry.id   1707a91b0e350804002063265cc3ccf6
#
_cell.length_a   1.000
_cell.length_b   1.000
_cell.length_c   1.000
_cell.angle_alpha   90.00
_cell.angle_beta   90.00
_cell.angle_gamma   90.00
#
_symmetry.space_group_name_H-M   'P 1'
#
loop_
_entity.id
_entity.type
_entity.pdbx_description
1 polymer ?
#
loop_
_entity_poly.entity_id
_entity_poly.type
_entity_poly.pdbx_seq_one_letter_code
_entity_poly.pdbx_strand_id
1 'polypeptide(L)'
;MSEDTAGFVKEHLRGCPECRAELKKLREPVTVQLEPDINAAPLKRLKKTLLMKKMQTILCTVAVLLALLLSGISLLIAPEYFEYTSDLVTASETGAGEVTLSFSGKVTGYNLQQIDDPDGRNTVYHLEAWTSPWDRMFKKNGAWAVTVSPENDKPLLIYFTQIADGSSVNLYGAAASDNSGWVALPGLTLGYWLLGNIMLFIIVAVIWFCVRKKERIRRRAEYLMLIPVAYGLGHLCVLGFRTVSYSEWRDFQLILAIGILLYCAMLLALNIFYAGRKRSNAYRKELR
;
A
#
# COMPACT_ATOMS: atom_id res chain seq x y z
N MET A 1 42.64 49.17 37.96
CA MET A 1 43.89 49.41 38.72
C MET A 1 43.98 50.92 38.94
N SER A 2 44.14 51.42 40.17
CA SER A 2 44.27 52.85 40.40
C SER A 2 45.60 53.36 39.84
N GLU A 3 45.70 54.65 39.49
CA GLU A 3 46.91 55.23 38.88
C GLU A 3 48.10 55.09 39.83
N ASP A 4 47.89 55.24 41.12
CA ASP A 4 48.93 55.10 42.16
C ASP A 4 49.50 53.70 42.22
N THR A 5 48.64 52.64 42.04
CA THR A 5 49.09 51.24 42.04
C THR A 5 49.91 50.94 40.78
N ALA A 6 49.54 51.53 39.66
CA ALA A 6 50.24 51.35 38.38
C ALA A 6 51.64 52.03 38.42
N GLY A 7 51.76 53.15 39.08
CA GLY A 7 53.07 53.85 39.38
C GLY A 7 53.99 52.98 40.17
N PHE A 8 53.51 52.43 41.28
CA PHE A 8 54.30 51.61 42.21
C PHE A 8 54.80 50.30 41.52
N VAL A 9 53.91 49.69 40.75
CA VAL A 9 54.28 48.45 39.95
C VAL A 9 55.34 48.77 38.90
N LYS A 10 55.24 49.92 38.21
CA LYS A 10 56.25 50.36 37.23
C LYS A 10 57.62 50.60 37.86
N GLU A 11 57.68 51.21 39.08
CA GLU A 11 58.89 51.49 39.81
C GLU A 11 59.53 50.21 40.31
N HIS A 12 58.77 49.28 40.88
CA HIS A 12 59.25 47.95 41.27
C HIS A 12 59.82 47.16 40.08
N LEU A 13 59.18 47.18 38.93
CA LEU A 13 59.64 46.52 37.68
C LEU A 13 60.96 47.12 37.17
N ARG A 14 61.32 48.35 37.51
CA ARG A 14 62.62 48.96 37.18
C ARG A 14 63.74 48.40 38.01
N GLY A 15 63.45 48.05 39.27
CA GLY A 15 64.49 47.58 40.23
C GLY A 15 64.61 46.05 40.35
N CYS A 16 63.58 45.28 39.96
CA CYS A 16 63.58 43.82 40.16
C CYS A 16 63.69 43.09 38.82
N PRO A 17 64.85 42.38 38.57
CA PRO A 17 65.05 41.65 37.34
C PRO A 17 64.17 40.43 37.20
N GLU A 18 63.78 39.77 38.33
CA GLU A 18 62.92 38.58 38.33
C GLU A 18 61.49 38.92 37.91
N CYS A 19 60.90 40.00 38.49
CA CYS A 19 59.57 40.46 38.13
C CYS A 19 59.50 40.92 36.68
N ARG A 20 60.57 41.47 36.12
CA ARG A 20 60.68 41.83 34.72
C ARG A 20 60.71 40.63 33.80
N ALA A 21 61.41 39.55 34.22
CA ALA A 21 61.47 38.32 33.47
C ALA A 21 60.09 37.63 33.48
N GLU A 22 59.35 37.66 34.59
CA GLU A 22 58.02 37.07 34.68
C GLU A 22 56.99 37.89 33.86
N LEU A 23 57.06 39.19 33.87
CA LEU A 23 56.23 40.04 33.04
C LEU A 23 56.51 39.81 31.54
N LYS A 24 57.76 39.55 31.18
CA LYS A 24 58.13 39.19 29.78
C LYS A 24 57.52 37.89 29.37
N LYS A 25 57.54 36.85 30.21
CA LYS A 25 56.85 35.55 29.96
C LYS A 25 55.34 35.75 29.81
N LEU A 26 54.72 36.58 30.63
CA LEU A 26 53.27 36.90 30.54
C LEU A 26 52.92 37.70 29.31
N ARG A 27 53.86 38.46 28.73
CA ARG A 27 53.68 39.25 27.49
C ARG A 27 53.99 38.46 26.21
N GLU A 28 54.76 37.35 26.35
CA GLU A 28 54.93 36.47 25.19
C GLU A 28 53.56 35.95 24.74
N PRO A 29 53.18 36.16 23.50
CA PRO A 29 51.93 35.60 23.03
C PRO A 29 51.98 34.10 23.21
N VAL A 30 51.13 33.53 24.06
CA VAL A 30 50.91 32.10 24.14
C VAL A 30 50.38 31.71 22.81
N THR A 31 51.25 31.37 21.88
CA THR A 31 50.88 30.63 20.68
C THR A 31 50.47 29.25 21.16
N VAL A 32 49.20 29.19 21.65
CA VAL A 32 48.50 27.91 21.72
C VAL A 32 48.43 27.44 20.26
N GLN A 33 49.37 26.63 19.84
CA GLN A 33 49.17 25.81 18.68
C GLN A 33 47.99 24.87 19.01
N LEU A 34 46.80 25.38 18.80
CA LEU A 34 45.63 24.57 18.63
C LEU A 34 45.96 23.72 17.38
N GLU A 35 46.63 22.61 17.59
CA GLU A 35 46.63 21.55 16.59
C GLU A 35 45.13 21.35 16.28
N PRO A 36 44.68 21.61 15.05
CA PRO A 36 43.33 21.33 14.68
C PRO A 36 43.22 19.82 14.49
N ASP A 37 43.30 19.05 15.59
CA ASP A 37 42.82 17.68 15.61
C ASP A 37 41.27 17.75 15.60
N ILE A 38 40.74 18.45 14.59
CA ILE A 38 39.37 18.38 14.20
C ILE A 38 39.25 17.03 13.52
N ASN A 39 39.15 15.99 14.30
CA ASN A 39 38.75 14.68 13.82
C ASN A 39 37.32 14.83 13.23
N ALA A 40 37.25 15.23 11.95
CA ALA A 40 35.99 15.46 11.23
C ALA A 40 35.20 14.15 11.03
N ALA A 41 35.78 13.00 11.40
CA ALA A 41 35.15 11.69 11.27
C ALA A 41 33.84 11.56 12.06
N PRO A 42 33.72 12.03 13.33
CA PRO A 42 32.45 12.00 14.08
C PRO A 42 31.37 12.87 13.41
N LEU A 43 31.73 14.04 12.92
CA LEU A 43 30.81 14.96 12.23
C LEU A 43 30.30 14.37 10.90
N LYS A 44 31.20 13.77 10.12
CA LYS A 44 30.82 13.06 8.87
C LYS A 44 29.89 11.89 9.15
N ARG A 45 30.12 11.11 10.22
CA ARG A 45 29.24 10.03 10.66
C ARG A 45 27.87 10.56 11.10
N LEU A 46 27.85 11.67 11.85
CA LEU A 46 26.60 12.31 12.26
C LEU A 46 25.78 12.81 11.07
N LYS A 47 26.42 13.51 10.12
CA LYS A 47 25.81 14.00 8.87
C LYS A 47 25.22 12.83 8.06
N LYS A 48 25.98 11.75 7.87
CA LYS A 48 25.51 10.54 7.16
C LYS A 48 24.29 9.93 7.87
N THR A 49 24.31 9.82 9.20
CA THR A 49 23.20 9.26 9.96
C THR A 49 21.95 10.12 9.88
N LEU A 50 22.08 11.45 9.90
CA LEU A 50 20.96 12.38 9.74
C LEU A 50 20.37 12.31 8.33
N LEU A 51 21.23 12.24 7.31
CA LEU A 51 20.82 12.10 5.92
C LEU A 51 20.06 10.78 5.68
N MET A 52 20.56 9.67 6.20
CA MET A 52 19.90 8.37 6.12
C MET A 52 18.54 8.38 6.81
N LYS A 53 18.40 9.01 7.98
CA LYS A 53 17.11 9.15 8.66
C LYS A 53 16.13 10.01 7.86
N LYS A 54 16.60 11.15 7.32
CA LYS A 54 15.77 12.00 6.46
C LYS A 54 15.29 11.23 5.24
N MET A 55 16.16 10.48 4.56
CA MET A 55 15.77 9.61 3.45
C MET A 55 14.75 8.54 3.84
N GLN A 56 14.96 7.86 4.97
CA GLN A 56 14.02 6.86 5.47
C GLN A 56 12.64 7.47 5.74
N THR A 57 12.58 8.66 6.37
CA THR A 57 11.31 9.36 6.61
C THR A 57 10.62 9.73 5.30
N ILE A 58 11.34 10.30 4.34
CA ILE A 58 10.80 10.65 3.02
C ILE A 58 10.25 9.41 2.33
N LEU A 59 11.02 8.31 2.29
CA LEU A 59 10.59 7.06 1.65
C LEU A 59 9.36 6.45 2.31
N CYS A 60 9.29 6.50 3.65
CA CYS A 60 8.11 6.08 4.40
C CYS A 60 6.88 6.91 4.03
N THR A 61 7.02 8.23 4.01
CA THR A 61 5.91 9.14 3.64
C THR A 61 5.44 8.87 2.21
N VAL A 62 6.37 8.72 1.26
CA VAL A 62 6.04 8.41 -0.14
C VAL A 62 5.31 7.07 -0.25
N ALA A 63 5.78 6.02 0.46
CA ALA A 63 5.11 4.72 0.44
C ALA A 63 3.66 4.79 0.98
N VAL A 64 3.43 5.54 2.06
CA VAL A 64 2.08 5.73 2.61
C VAL A 64 1.20 6.52 1.64
N LEU A 65 1.72 7.60 1.04
CA LEU A 65 0.97 8.39 0.07
C LEU A 65 0.60 7.57 -1.17
N LEU A 66 1.52 6.74 -1.68
CA LEU A 66 1.24 5.84 -2.80
C LEU A 66 0.20 4.78 -2.42
N ALA A 67 0.25 4.22 -1.22
CA ALA A 67 -0.75 3.26 -0.75
C ALA A 67 -2.15 3.90 -0.68
N LEU A 68 -2.25 5.13 -0.16
CA LEU A 68 -3.51 5.89 -0.12
C LEU A 68 -4.03 6.23 -1.53
N LEU A 69 -3.13 6.62 -2.44
CA LEU A 69 -3.48 6.90 -3.83
C LEU A 69 -4.01 5.65 -4.54
N LEU A 70 -3.34 4.51 -4.40
CA LEU A 70 -3.80 3.23 -4.96
C LEU A 70 -5.13 2.79 -4.36
N SER A 71 -5.34 3.00 -3.06
CA SER A 71 -6.63 2.72 -2.41
C SER A 71 -7.74 3.59 -2.99
N GLY A 72 -7.49 4.88 -3.18
CA GLY A 72 -8.43 5.80 -3.82
C GLY A 72 -8.76 5.40 -5.26
N ILE A 73 -7.75 5.05 -6.05
CA ILE A 73 -7.94 4.55 -7.42
C ILE A 73 -8.74 3.25 -7.40
N SER A 74 -8.43 2.32 -6.50
CA SER A 74 -9.18 1.06 -6.36
C SER A 74 -10.67 1.29 -6.15
N LEU A 75 -11.03 2.23 -5.28
CA LEU A 75 -12.43 2.60 -5.04
C LEU A 75 -13.09 3.24 -6.27
N LEU A 76 -12.36 4.10 -6.99
CA LEU A 76 -12.88 4.78 -8.17
C LEU A 76 -13.12 3.84 -9.36
N ILE A 77 -12.27 2.84 -9.55
CA ILE A 77 -12.39 1.87 -10.65
C ILE A 77 -13.15 0.60 -10.27
N ALA A 78 -13.68 0.53 -9.04
CA ALA A 78 -14.46 -0.62 -8.59
C ALA A 78 -15.71 -0.78 -9.48
N PRO A 79 -15.98 -2.00 -10.02
CA PRO A 79 -17.15 -2.23 -10.83
C PRO A 79 -18.42 -2.16 -9.95
N GLU A 80 -19.37 -1.37 -10.38
CA GLU A 80 -20.72 -1.33 -9.87
C GLU A 80 -21.60 -2.09 -10.88
N TYR A 81 -22.00 -3.30 -10.52
CA TYR A 81 -22.80 -4.17 -11.39
C TYR A 81 -24.25 -3.73 -11.41
N PHE A 82 -24.85 -3.82 -12.59
CA PHE A 82 -26.25 -3.48 -12.78
C PHE A 82 -27.16 -4.69 -12.53
N GLU A 83 -28.32 -4.42 -11.97
CA GLU A 83 -29.46 -5.31 -12.06
C GLU A 83 -30.07 -5.20 -13.46
N TYR A 84 -30.65 -6.28 -13.97
CA TYR A 84 -31.25 -6.28 -15.29
C TYR A 84 -32.47 -5.36 -15.37
N THR A 85 -32.46 -4.49 -16.36
CA THR A 85 -33.61 -3.72 -16.79
C THR A 85 -33.68 -3.75 -18.32
N SER A 86 -34.88 -3.74 -18.87
CA SER A 86 -35.09 -3.85 -20.33
C SER A 86 -34.47 -2.72 -21.15
N ASP A 87 -34.15 -1.59 -20.51
CA ASP A 87 -33.50 -0.43 -21.12
C ASP A 87 -31.95 -0.51 -21.01
N LEU A 88 -31.41 -1.47 -20.24
CA LEU A 88 -29.99 -1.61 -20.03
C LEU A 88 -29.27 -2.33 -21.17
N VAL A 89 -29.80 -3.47 -21.55
CA VAL A 89 -29.27 -4.33 -22.63
C VAL A 89 -30.42 -4.92 -23.41
N THR A 90 -30.35 -4.81 -24.74
CA THR A 90 -31.30 -5.45 -25.65
C THR A 90 -30.55 -6.39 -26.60
N ALA A 91 -31.09 -7.58 -26.81
CA ALA A 91 -30.58 -8.53 -27.77
C ALA A 91 -31.44 -8.53 -29.04
N SER A 92 -30.82 -8.43 -30.21
CA SER A 92 -31.49 -8.46 -31.51
C SER A 92 -30.74 -9.38 -32.45
N GLU A 93 -31.47 -10.20 -33.18
CA GLU A 93 -30.90 -11.05 -34.22
C GLU A 93 -30.56 -10.23 -35.46
N THR A 94 -29.32 -10.35 -35.96
CA THR A 94 -28.82 -9.55 -37.09
C THR A 94 -28.79 -10.34 -38.41
N GLY A 95 -29.18 -11.62 -38.41
CA GLY A 95 -29.12 -12.53 -39.55
C GLY A 95 -28.05 -13.59 -39.36
N ALA A 96 -28.20 -14.72 -40.05
CA ALA A 96 -27.29 -15.88 -39.97
C ALA A 96 -27.06 -16.44 -38.56
N GLY A 97 -28.02 -16.21 -37.63
CA GLY A 97 -27.89 -16.70 -36.25
C GLY A 97 -27.01 -15.83 -35.34
N GLU A 98 -26.49 -14.72 -35.85
CA GLU A 98 -25.72 -13.76 -35.03
C GLU A 98 -26.66 -12.89 -34.18
N VAL A 99 -26.26 -12.62 -32.93
CA VAL A 99 -27.03 -11.79 -32.02
C VAL A 99 -26.22 -10.55 -31.64
N THR A 100 -26.81 -9.39 -31.88
CA THR A 100 -26.26 -8.11 -31.48
C THR A 100 -26.83 -7.71 -30.14
N LEU A 101 -25.96 -7.54 -29.13
CA LEU A 101 -26.24 -7.02 -27.83
C LEU A 101 -26.03 -5.50 -27.86
N SER A 102 -27.10 -4.73 -27.73
CA SER A 102 -27.04 -3.27 -27.66
C SER A 102 -27.10 -2.81 -26.21
N PHE A 103 -26.08 -2.09 -25.79
CA PHE A 103 -25.95 -1.58 -24.41
C PHE A 103 -26.37 -0.13 -24.32
N SER A 104 -27.06 0.20 -23.24
CA SER A 104 -27.34 1.58 -22.86
C SER A 104 -26.06 2.34 -22.57
N GLY A 105 -26.06 3.67 -22.79
CA GLY A 105 -24.91 4.52 -22.48
C GLY A 105 -24.50 4.55 -21.00
N LYS A 106 -25.28 3.95 -20.11
CA LYS A 106 -24.93 3.80 -18.69
C LYS A 106 -23.89 2.69 -18.46
N VAL A 107 -23.86 1.69 -19.34
CA VAL A 107 -22.95 0.53 -19.26
C VAL A 107 -21.59 0.92 -19.83
N THR A 108 -20.53 0.76 -19.03
CA THR A 108 -19.16 1.11 -19.44
C THR A 108 -18.24 -0.10 -19.57
N GLY A 109 -18.65 -1.23 -18.99
CA GLY A 109 -17.93 -2.49 -19.08
C GLY A 109 -18.89 -3.68 -19.08
N TYR A 110 -18.46 -4.74 -19.69
CA TYR A 110 -19.18 -6.02 -19.70
C TYR A 110 -18.19 -7.17 -19.64
N ASN A 111 -18.69 -8.32 -19.21
CA ASN A 111 -18.02 -9.62 -19.33
C ASN A 111 -19.00 -10.57 -20.00
N LEU A 112 -18.53 -11.24 -21.05
CA LEU A 112 -19.30 -12.26 -21.75
C LEU A 112 -18.51 -13.58 -21.64
N GLN A 113 -19.03 -14.47 -20.82
CA GLN A 113 -18.38 -15.75 -20.55
C GLN A 113 -19.18 -16.88 -21.19
N GLN A 114 -18.54 -17.66 -22.05
CA GLN A 114 -19.12 -18.89 -22.56
C GLN A 114 -19.05 -19.97 -21.49
N ILE A 115 -20.15 -20.65 -21.29
CA ILE A 115 -20.27 -21.76 -20.33
C ILE A 115 -20.70 -23.01 -21.11
N ASP A 116 -20.11 -24.14 -20.74
CA ASP A 116 -20.49 -25.41 -21.32
C ASP A 116 -21.92 -25.79 -20.95
N ASP A 117 -22.76 -25.99 -21.93
CA ASP A 117 -24.09 -26.53 -21.72
C ASP A 117 -23.97 -27.99 -21.27
N PRO A 118 -24.55 -28.39 -20.15
CA PRO A 118 -24.50 -29.78 -19.66
C PRO A 118 -24.97 -30.78 -20.68
N ASP A 119 -25.92 -30.41 -21.51
CA ASP A 119 -26.46 -31.27 -22.58
C ASP A 119 -25.69 -31.16 -23.91
N GLY A 120 -24.76 -30.21 -24.01
CA GLY A 120 -23.92 -29.97 -25.18
C GLY A 120 -24.68 -29.54 -26.44
N ARG A 121 -25.96 -29.16 -26.29
CA ARG A 121 -26.87 -28.84 -27.40
C ARG A 121 -26.83 -27.38 -27.79
N ASN A 122 -26.51 -26.48 -26.83
CA ASN A 122 -26.58 -25.05 -27.01
C ASN A 122 -25.20 -24.41 -26.76
N THR A 123 -25.00 -23.24 -27.34
CA THR A 123 -23.91 -22.34 -26.93
C THR A 123 -24.45 -21.35 -25.95
N VAL A 124 -24.03 -21.43 -24.70
CA VAL A 124 -24.53 -20.59 -23.58
C VAL A 124 -23.56 -19.51 -23.25
N TYR A 125 -24.01 -18.24 -23.22
CA TYR A 125 -23.26 -17.12 -22.78
C TYR A 125 -23.88 -16.47 -21.53
N HIS A 126 -23.05 -16.16 -20.56
CA HIS A 126 -23.42 -15.35 -19.41
C HIS A 126 -22.86 -13.95 -19.58
N LEU A 127 -23.73 -12.98 -19.54
CA LEU A 127 -23.44 -11.56 -19.66
C LEU A 127 -23.53 -10.89 -18.29
N GLU A 128 -22.49 -10.21 -17.91
CA GLU A 128 -22.46 -9.29 -16.79
C GLU A 128 -22.19 -7.89 -17.32
N ALA A 129 -22.83 -6.88 -16.74
CA ALA A 129 -22.62 -5.50 -17.14
C ALA A 129 -22.43 -4.62 -15.92
N TRP A 130 -21.48 -3.69 -16.02
CA TRP A 130 -21.15 -2.77 -14.94
C TRP A 130 -20.78 -1.39 -15.42
N THR A 131 -20.70 -0.46 -14.47
CA THR A 131 -20.05 0.83 -14.60
C THR A 131 -19.04 0.99 -13.48
N SER A 132 -18.24 2.07 -13.49
CA SER A 132 -17.42 2.46 -12.36
C SER A 132 -17.67 3.93 -12.00
N PRO A 133 -17.38 4.35 -10.74
CA PRO A 133 -17.43 5.77 -10.39
C PRO A 133 -16.57 6.64 -11.30
N TRP A 134 -15.40 6.13 -11.69
CA TRP A 134 -14.50 6.79 -12.63
C TRP A 134 -15.13 7.01 -14.00
N ASP A 135 -15.71 5.96 -14.57
CA ASP A 135 -16.33 6.03 -15.89
C ASP A 135 -17.53 6.96 -15.88
N ARG A 136 -18.32 6.94 -14.82
CA ARG A 136 -19.48 7.85 -14.65
C ARG A 136 -19.05 9.32 -14.62
N MET A 137 -17.86 9.62 -14.06
CA MET A 137 -17.37 11.01 -13.96
C MET A 137 -16.66 11.49 -15.22
N PHE A 138 -15.95 10.62 -15.93
CA PHE A 138 -14.99 11.03 -16.98
C PHE A 138 -15.31 10.52 -18.38
N LYS A 139 -16.06 9.43 -18.53
CA LYS A 139 -16.44 8.94 -19.84
C LYS A 139 -17.77 9.56 -20.30
N LYS A 140 -17.77 10.09 -21.52
CA LYS A 140 -19.00 10.38 -22.25
C LYS A 140 -19.51 9.06 -22.82
N ASN A 141 -20.52 8.49 -22.17
CA ASN A 141 -21.05 7.19 -22.53
C ASN A 141 -22.08 7.38 -23.66
N GLY A 142 -21.80 6.81 -24.84
CA GLY A 142 -22.77 6.58 -25.90
C GLY A 142 -23.27 5.13 -25.87
N ALA A 143 -24.43 4.88 -26.42
CA ALA A 143 -24.89 3.50 -26.68
C ALA A 143 -23.89 2.80 -27.61
N TRP A 144 -23.59 1.52 -27.33
CA TRP A 144 -22.66 0.72 -28.10
C TRP A 144 -23.19 -0.72 -28.21
N ALA A 145 -22.67 -1.51 -29.15
CA ALA A 145 -23.18 -2.83 -29.38
C ALA A 145 -22.02 -3.83 -29.61
N VAL A 146 -22.28 -5.09 -29.29
CA VAL A 146 -21.38 -6.22 -29.48
C VAL A 146 -22.15 -7.33 -30.18
N THR A 147 -21.56 -7.89 -31.24
CA THR A 147 -22.14 -9.03 -31.95
C THR A 147 -21.53 -10.32 -31.45
N VAL A 148 -22.36 -11.28 -31.15
CA VAL A 148 -22.00 -12.62 -30.70
C VAL A 148 -22.45 -13.61 -31.76
N SER A 149 -21.54 -14.45 -32.25
CA SER A 149 -21.80 -15.49 -33.21
C SER A 149 -21.87 -16.84 -32.52
N PRO A 150 -22.80 -17.73 -32.92
CA PRO A 150 -22.86 -19.08 -32.37
C PRO A 150 -21.63 -19.90 -32.78
N GLU A 151 -21.17 -20.75 -31.91
CA GLU A 151 -20.12 -21.71 -32.21
C GLU A 151 -20.74 -22.97 -32.80
N ASN A 152 -20.25 -23.39 -33.97
CA ASN A 152 -20.63 -24.66 -34.63
C ASN A 152 -22.15 -24.81 -34.97
N ASP A 153 -22.82 -23.75 -35.42
CA ASP A 153 -24.25 -23.73 -35.78
C ASP A 153 -25.20 -24.19 -34.63
N LYS A 154 -24.74 -24.20 -33.39
CA LYS A 154 -25.58 -24.54 -32.25
C LYS A 154 -26.49 -23.36 -31.88
N PRO A 155 -27.70 -23.64 -31.37
CA PRO A 155 -28.57 -22.58 -30.86
C PRO A 155 -27.88 -21.73 -29.80
N LEU A 156 -28.01 -20.42 -29.92
CA LEU A 156 -27.39 -19.46 -29.01
C LEU A 156 -28.36 -19.13 -27.88
N LEU A 157 -27.88 -19.24 -26.64
CA LEU A 157 -28.58 -18.80 -25.42
C LEU A 157 -27.75 -17.73 -24.71
N ILE A 158 -28.36 -16.62 -24.39
CA ILE A 158 -27.68 -15.53 -23.68
C ILE A 158 -28.47 -15.19 -22.42
N TYR A 159 -27.81 -15.31 -21.28
CA TYR A 159 -28.35 -14.94 -19.96
C TYR A 159 -27.66 -13.72 -19.41
N PHE A 160 -28.41 -12.78 -18.89
CA PHE A 160 -27.89 -11.70 -18.07
C PHE A 160 -27.81 -12.16 -16.63
N THR A 161 -26.62 -12.14 -16.06
CA THR A 161 -26.38 -12.58 -14.69
C THR A 161 -26.43 -11.38 -13.74
N GLN A 162 -27.36 -11.42 -12.80
CA GLN A 162 -27.48 -10.44 -11.72
C GLN A 162 -26.57 -10.85 -10.56
N ILE A 163 -25.54 -10.05 -10.32
CA ILE A 163 -24.55 -10.35 -9.27
C ILE A 163 -25.12 -10.15 -7.87
N ALA A 164 -26.12 -9.29 -7.71
CA ALA A 164 -26.69 -8.96 -6.41
C ALA A 164 -27.35 -10.17 -5.71
N ASP A 165 -28.08 -10.98 -6.47
CA ASP A 165 -28.85 -12.13 -5.95
C ASP A 165 -28.44 -13.46 -6.61
N GLY A 166 -27.52 -13.42 -7.60
CA GLY A 166 -27.06 -14.57 -8.33
C GLY A 166 -28.08 -15.09 -9.37
N SER A 167 -29.21 -14.42 -9.55
CA SER A 167 -30.20 -14.82 -10.54
C SER A 167 -29.74 -14.53 -11.97
N SER A 168 -30.30 -15.23 -12.93
CA SER A 168 -30.06 -14.99 -14.35
C SER A 168 -31.37 -14.76 -15.10
N VAL A 169 -31.37 -13.76 -15.99
CA VAL A 169 -32.50 -13.41 -16.84
C VAL A 169 -32.15 -13.81 -18.28
N ASN A 170 -33.04 -14.53 -18.94
CA ASN A 170 -32.83 -14.89 -20.35
C ASN A 170 -33.01 -13.64 -21.24
N LEU A 171 -31.94 -13.28 -21.99
CA LEU A 171 -31.94 -12.19 -22.95
C LEU A 171 -32.30 -12.66 -24.35
N TYR A 172 -31.81 -13.85 -24.75
CA TYR A 172 -31.99 -14.37 -26.09
C TYR A 172 -31.98 -15.90 -26.10
N GLY A 173 -32.81 -16.49 -26.99
CA GLY A 173 -32.96 -17.92 -27.22
C GLY A 173 -34.07 -18.54 -26.34
N ALA A 174 -34.65 -19.63 -26.86
CA ALA A 174 -35.67 -20.38 -26.13
C ALA A 174 -35.00 -21.32 -25.13
N ALA A 175 -35.10 -21.02 -23.85
CA ALA A 175 -34.68 -21.96 -22.81
C ALA A 175 -35.59 -23.18 -22.83
N ALA A 176 -35.02 -24.38 -22.88
CA ALA A 176 -35.75 -25.65 -22.88
C ALA A 176 -36.52 -25.91 -21.56
N SER A 177 -36.26 -25.16 -20.50
CA SER A 177 -36.98 -25.17 -19.24
C SER A 177 -36.83 -23.83 -18.54
N ASP A 178 -37.92 -23.31 -17.98
CA ASP A 178 -38.01 -22.06 -17.19
C ASP A 178 -37.14 -22.05 -15.91
N ASN A 179 -36.38 -23.08 -15.63
CA ASN A 179 -35.65 -23.29 -14.39
C ASN A 179 -34.15 -23.55 -14.57
N SER A 180 -33.52 -23.05 -15.60
CA SER A 180 -32.04 -23.05 -15.61
C SER A 180 -31.51 -21.95 -14.67
N GLY A 181 -31.72 -22.15 -13.39
CA GLY A 181 -31.20 -21.28 -12.33
C GLY A 181 -29.68 -21.39 -12.21
N TRP A 182 -28.98 -20.85 -13.18
CA TRP A 182 -27.55 -20.63 -13.05
C TRP A 182 -27.35 -19.49 -12.07
N VAL A 183 -26.65 -19.78 -10.97
CA VAL A 183 -26.32 -18.79 -9.95
C VAL A 183 -24.86 -18.45 -10.11
N ALA A 184 -24.56 -17.20 -10.41
CA ALA A 184 -23.19 -16.70 -10.33
C ALA A 184 -22.78 -16.60 -8.85
N LEU A 185 -21.87 -17.47 -8.43
CA LEU A 185 -21.32 -17.41 -7.09
C LEU A 185 -20.14 -16.46 -7.05
N PRO A 186 -20.12 -15.51 -6.09
CA PRO A 186 -18.95 -14.67 -5.90
C PRO A 186 -17.76 -15.55 -5.50
N GLY A 187 -16.59 -15.20 -5.99
CA GLY A 187 -15.37 -15.90 -5.63
C GLY A 187 -15.04 -15.76 -4.15
N LEU A 188 -14.82 -16.88 -3.47
CA LEU A 188 -14.45 -16.96 -2.06
C LEU A 188 -12.94 -17.00 -1.84
N THR A 189 -12.16 -17.01 -2.91
CA THR A 189 -10.70 -17.19 -2.88
C THR A 189 -10.01 -16.15 -2.01
N LEU A 190 -10.43 -14.89 -2.08
CA LEU A 190 -9.87 -13.81 -1.26
C LEU A 190 -10.20 -13.98 0.23
N GLY A 191 -11.38 -14.55 0.55
CA GLY A 191 -11.76 -14.91 1.91
C GLY A 191 -10.85 -15.99 2.48
N TYR A 192 -10.51 -17.02 1.72
CA TYR A 192 -9.57 -18.06 2.14
C TYR A 192 -8.15 -17.51 2.35
N TRP A 193 -7.68 -16.61 1.47
CA TRP A 193 -6.40 -15.91 1.66
C TRP A 193 -6.40 -15.07 2.93
N LEU A 194 -7.48 -14.37 3.23
CA LEU A 194 -7.62 -13.60 4.47
C LEU A 194 -7.60 -14.50 5.70
N LEU A 195 -8.32 -15.63 5.66
CA LEU A 195 -8.31 -16.62 6.74
C LEU A 195 -6.91 -17.18 6.98
N GLY A 196 -6.22 -17.60 5.92
CA GLY A 196 -4.83 -18.06 5.98
C GLY A 196 -3.89 -17.00 6.56
N ASN A 197 -4.08 -15.75 6.19
CA ASN A 197 -3.32 -14.62 6.72
C ASN A 197 -3.56 -14.40 8.24
N ILE A 198 -4.80 -14.53 8.70
CA ILE A 198 -5.14 -14.47 10.14
C ILE A 198 -4.47 -15.61 10.89
N MET A 199 -4.52 -16.82 10.36
CA MET A 199 -3.84 -18.00 10.95
C MET A 199 -2.33 -17.75 11.03
N LEU A 200 -1.72 -17.25 9.99
CA LEU A 200 -0.29 -16.89 9.97
C LEU A 200 0.03 -15.84 11.05
N PHE A 201 -0.79 -14.81 11.17
CA PHE A 201 -0.64 -13.79 12.21
C PHE A 201 -0.66 -14.40 13.61
N ILE A 202 -1.62 -15.27 13.90
CA ILE A 202 -1.74 -15.96 15.20
C ILE A 202 -0.49 -16.80 15.49
N ILE A 203 -0.01 -17.58 14.51
CA ILE A 203 1.19 -18.42 14.66
C ILE A 203 2.41 -17.55 15.00
N VAL A 204 2.63 -16.48 14.24
CA VAL A 204 3.76 -15.56 14.47
C VAL A 204 3.64 -14.84 15.81
N ALA A 205 2.43 -14.45 16.22
CA ALA A 205 2.17 -13.82 17.51
C ALA A 205 2.49 -14.78 18.68
N VAL A 206 2.10 -16.07 18.57
CA VAL A 206 2.45 -17.09 19.55
C VAL A 206 3.96 -17.30 19.63
N ILE A 207 4.65 -17.40 18.48
CA ILE A 207 6.11 -17.49 18.43
C ILE A 207 6.73 -16.26 19.11
N TRP A 208 6.28 -15.06 18.77
CA TRP A 208 6.76 -13.83 19.40
C TRP A 208 6.60 -13.84 20.91
N PHE A 209 5.44 -14.30 21.41
CA PHE A 209 5.18 -14.41 22.84
C PHE A 209 6.13 -15.41 23.53
N CYS A 210 6.36 -16.58 22.91
CA CYS A 210 7.27 -17.60 23.45
C CYS A 210 8.73 -17.13 23.48
N VAL A 211 9.17 -16.37 22.45
CA VAL A 211 10.57 -15.95 22.32
C VAL A 211 10.84 -14.56 22.88
N ARG A 212 9.88 -13.92 23.54
CA ARG A 212 9.98 -12.54 24.05
C ARG A 212 11.22 -12.24 24.90
N LYS A 213 11.76 -13.28 25.58
CA LYS A 213 12.97 -13.18 26.40
C LYS A 213 14.27 -13.13 25.58
N LYS A 214 14.26 -13.62 24.30
CA LYS A 214 15.43 -13.68 23.42
C LYS A 214 15.39 -12.51 22.44
N GLU A 215 16.08 -11.41 22.72
CA GLU A 215 15.95 -10.14 21.98
C GLU A 215 16.19 -10.27 20.46
N ARG A 216 17.19 -11.07 20.03
CA ARG A 216 17.49 -11.26 18.60
C ARG A 216 16.36 -11.96 17.84
N ILE A 217 15.76 -13.00 18.45
CA ILE A 217 14.68 -13.77 17.81
C ILE A 217 13.40 -12.97 17.86
N ARG A 218 13.14 -12.29 18.97
CA ARG A 218 11.99 -11.38 19.11
C ARG A 218 11.95 -10.33 18.00
N ARG A 219 13.08 -9.67 17.73
CA ARG A 219 13.14 -8.67 16.63
C ARG A 219 12.81 -9.28 15.27
N ARG A 220 13.28 -10.50 14.98
CA ARG A 220 12.94 -11.17 13.73
C ARG A 220 11.45 -11.51 13.66
N ALA A 221 10.86 -11.95 14.76
CA ALA A 221 9.43 -12.23 14.84
C ALA A 221 8.59 -10.93 14.67
N GLU A 222 9.03 -9.79 15.20
CA GLU A 222 8.41 -8.48 14.98
C GLU A 222 8.40 -8.10 13.49
N TYR A 223 9.51 -8.27 12.77
CA TYR A 223 9.56 -8.04 11.32
C TYR A 223 8.65 -9.00 10.54
N LEU A 224 8.61 -10.26 10.93
CA LEU A 224 7.76 -11.27 10.29
C LEU A 224 6.26 -10.99 10.52
N MET A 225 5.90 -10.50 11.71
CA MET A 225 4.52 -10.15 12.08
C MET A 225 3.96 -8.98 11.24
N LEU A 226 4.84 -8.12 10.69
CA LEU A 226 4.40 -7.04 9.82
C LEU A 226 3.81 -7.53 8.49
N ILE A 227 4.20 -8.73 8.01
CA ILE A 227 3.71 -9.27 6.74
C ILE A 227 2.20 -9.49 6.80
N PRO A 228 1.66 -10.29 7.74
CA PRO A 228 0.22 -10.48 7.83
C PRO A 228 -0.54 -9.20 8.18
N VAL A 229 0.05 -8.29 8.97
CA VAL A 229 -0.57 -6.99 9.24
C VAL A 229 -0.68 -6.16 7.97
N ALA A 230 0.38 -6.11 7.16
CA ALA A 230 0.39 -5.36 5.90
C ALA A 230 -0.65 -5.89 4.90
N TYR A 231 -0.74 -7.23 4.76
CA TYR A 231 -1.75 -7.85 3.91
C TYR A 231 -3.17 -7.55 4.41
N GLY A 232 -3.42 -7.69 5.71
CA GLY A 232 -4.73 -7.38 6.29
C GLY A 232 -5.16 -5.92 6.09
N LEU A 233 -4.22 -4.98 6.26
CA LEU A 233 -4.46 -3.57 5.96
C LEU A 233 -4.70 -3.33 4.46
N GLY A 234 -3.94 -3.98 3.59
CA GLY A 234 -4.16 -3.93 2.14
C GLY A 234 -5.55 -4.45 1.75
N HIS A 235 -5.97 -5.59 2.32
CA HIS A 235 -7.31 -6.13 2.14
C HIS A 235 -8.40 -5.15 2.59
N LEU A 236 -8.22 -4.55 3.77
CA LEU A 236 -9.15 -3.55 4.31
C LEU A 236 -9.25 -2.30 3.41
N CYS A 237 -8.15 -1.88 2.79
CA CYS A 237 -8.13 -0.74 1.88
C CYS A 237 -8.86 -1.00 0.56
N VAL A 238 -8.88 -2.25 0.06
CA VAL A 238 -9.49 -2.60 -1.24
C VAL A 238 -10.94 -3.06 -1.09
N LEU A 239 -11.19 -4.01 -0.20
CA LEU A 239 -12.50 -4.67 -0.03
C LEU A 239 -13.24 -4.23 1.23
N GLY A 240 -12.57 -3.52 2.14
CA GLY A 240 -13.12 -3.24 3.46
C GLY A 240 -13.30 -4.55 4.26
N PHE A 241 -14.49 -4.74 4.81
CA PHE A 241 -14.85 -5.96 5.55
C PHE A 241 -15.45 -7.06 4.68
N ARG A 242 -15.55 -6.85 3.36
CA ARG A 242 -16.05 -7.87 2.44
C ARG A 242 -14.99 -8.95 2.22
N THR A 243 -15.41 -10.21 2.15
CA THR A 243 -14.51 -11.36 1.93
C THR A 243 -14.69 -11.99 0.56
N VAL A 244 -15.66 -11.50 -0.21
CA VAL A 244 -16.01 -12.00 -1.53
C VAL A 244 -15.76 -10.94 -2.58
N SER A 245 -15.34 -11.34 -3.76
CA SER A 245 -15.12 -10.45 -4.91
C SER A 245 -15.55 -11.13 -6.20
N TYR A 246 -16.11 -10.34 -7.12
CA TYR A 246 -16.39 -10.75 -8.50
C TYR A 246 -15.23 -10.45 -9.46
N SER A 247 -14.23 -9.68 -8.99
CA SER A 247 -13.01 -9.35 -9.74
C SER A 247 -11.77 -9.80 -8.95
N GLU A 248 -11.73 -11.06 -8.53
CA GLU A 248 -10.74 -11.61 -7.60
C GLU A 248 -9.29 -11.29 -7.98
N TRP A 249 -8.94 -11.48 -9.25
CA TRP A 249 -7.57 -11.28 -9.73
C TRP A 249 -7.12 -9.81 -9.61
N ARG A 250 -7.98 -8.88 -10.00
CA ARG A 250 -7.72 -7.44 -9.88
C ARG A 250 -7.55 -7.03 -8.41
N ASP A 251 -8.51 -7.46 -7.58
CA ASP A 251 -8.52 -7.09 -6.17
C ASP A 251 -7.34 -7.70 -5.43
N PHE A 252 -6.97 -8.94 -5.74
CA PHE A 252 -5.77 -9.57 -5.20
C PHE A 252 -4.49 -8.79 -5.53
N GLN A 253 -4.32 -8.37 -6.78
CA GLN A 253 -3.16 -7.57 -7.19
C GLN A 253 -3.10 -6.23 -6.46
N LEU A 254 -4.24 -5.55 -6.29
CA LEU A 254 -4.33 -4.29 -5.55
C LEU A 254 -4.02 -4.48 -4.07
N ILE A 255 -4.56 -5.53 -3.44
CA ILE A 255 -4.26 -5.90 -2.04
C ILE A 255 -2.76 -6.11 -1.85
N LEU A 256 -2.11 -6.86 -2.76
CA LEU A 256 -0.68 -7.10 -2.69
C LEU A 256 0.13 -5.81 -2.89
N ALA A 257 -0.21 -4.99 -3.89
CA ALA A 257 0.49 -3.74 -4.16
C ALA A 257 0.44 -2.78 -2.96
N ILE A 258 -0.75 -2.55 -2.41
CA ILE A 258 -0.95 -1.72 -1.23
C ILE A 258 -0.27 -2.35 -0.01
N GLY A 259 -0.39 -3.66 0.17
CA GLY A 259 0.23 -4.41 1.26
C GLY A 259 1.76 -4.28 1.24
N ILE A 260 2.41 -4.39 0.08
CA ILE A 260 3.86 -4.22 -0.07
C ILE A 260 4.28 -2.80 0.32
N LEU A 261 3.55 -1.77 -0.14
CA LEU A 261 3.85 -0.38 0.21
C LEU A 261 3.72 -0.14 1.72
N LEU A 262 2.66 -0.64 2.34
CA LEU A 262 2.45 -0.55 3.78
C LEU A 262 3.50 -1.32 4.57
N TYR A 263 3.89 -2.50 4.10
CA TYR A 263 4.98 -3.29 4.70
C TYR A 263 6.29 -2.51 4.68
N CYS A 264 6.68 -1.92 3.54
CA CYS A 264 7.86 -1.07 3.43
C CYS A 264 7.79 0.13 4.39
N ALA A 265 6.65 0.79 4.47
CA ALA A 265 6.44 1.91 5.38
C ALA A 265 6.60 1.49 6.85
N MET A 266 5.99 0.37 7.26
CA MET A 266 6.10 -0.17 8.61
C MET A 266 7.52 -0.60 8.96
N LEU A 267 8.26 -1.23 8.03
CA LEU A 267 9.68 -1.56 8.21
C LEU A 267 10.53 -0.32 8.48
N LEU A 268 10.33 0.73 7.68
CA LEU A 268 11.04 1.99 7.85
C LEU A 268 10.70 2.66 9.18
N ALA A 269 9.42 2.68 9.56
CA ALA A 269 8.96 3.22 10.83
C ALA A 269 9.57 2.47 12.03
N LEU A 270 9.59 1.13 12.00
CA LEU A 270 10.23 0.32 13.03
C LEU A 270 11.73 0.61 13.13
N ASN A 271 12.45 0.71 12.01
CA ASN A 271 13.87 1.03 12.01
C ASN A 271 14.16 2.41 12.63
N ILE A 272 13.33 3.41 12.33
CA ILE A 272 13.42 4.75 12.94
C ILE A 272 13.19 4.66 14.46
N PHE A 273 12.15 3.93 14.87
CA PHE A 273 11.81 3.74 16.29
C PHE A 273 12.94 3.08 17.09
N TYR A 274 13.49 1.97 16.57
CA TYR A 274 14.60 1.28 17.24
C TYR A 274 15.88 2.12 17.30
N ALA A 275 16.17 2.86 16.24
CA ALA A 275 17.30 3.78 16.24
C ALA A 275 17.13 4.91 17.26
N GLY A 276 15.91 5.42 17.45
CA GLY A 276 15.57 6.41 18.46
C GLY A 276 15.75 5.87 19.89
N ARG A 277 15.21 4.67 20.16
CA ARG A 277 15.29 4.03 21.48
C ARG A 277 16.74 3.70 21.88
N LYS A 278 17.58 3.27 20.92
CA LYS A 278 19.01 3.02 21.19
C LYS A 278 19.74 4.30 21.63
N ARG A 279 19.44 5.45 21.01
CA ARG A 279 20.02 6.74 21.40
C ARG A 279 19.58 7.19 22.79
N SER A 280 18.29 7.11 23.08
CA SER A 280 17.73 7.48 24.38
C SER A 280 18.36 6.66 25.51
N ASN A 281 18.57 5.35 25.29
CA ASN A 281 19.20 4.49 26.28
C ASN A 281 20.71 4.78 26.45
N ALA A 282 21.43 5.18 25.39
CA ALA A 282 22.82 5.59 25.48
C ALA A 282 22.98 6.87 26.30
N TYR A 283 22.16 7.88 26.01
CA TYR A 283 22.13 9.14 26.75
C TYR A 283 21.81 8.97 28.25
N ARG A 284 20.86 8.06 28.56
CA ARG A 284 20.52 7.75 29.96
C ARG A 284 21.62 7.02 30.72
N LYS A 285 22.52 6.30 30.01
CA LYS A 285 23.69 5.65 30.63
C LYS A 285 24.84 6.63 30.90
N GLU A 286 24.97 7.69 30.12
CA GLU A 286 25.97 8.74 30.32
C GLU A 286 25.62 9.70 31.46
N LEU A 287 24.33 9.78 31.81
CA LEU A 287 23.84 10.62 32.94
C LEU A 287 23.83 9.90 34.29
N ARG A 288 24.16 8.59 34.35
CA ARG A 288 24.31 7.80 35.58
C ARG A 288 25.79 7.51 35.89
#